data_bb0c4f14a145d4c5bc1fac08f0ea34a5
#
_entry.id   bb0c4f14a145d4c5bc1fac08f0ea34a5
#
_cell.length_a   1.000
_cell.length_b   1.000
_cell.length_c   1.000
_cell.angle_alpha   90.00
_cell.angle_beta   90.00
_cell.angle_gamma   90.00
#
_symmetry.space_group_name_H-M   'P 1'
#
loop_
_entity.id
_entity.type
_entity.pdbx_description
1 polymer ?
#
loop_
_entity_poly.entity_id
_entity_poly.type
_entity_poly.pdbx_seq_one_letter_code
_entity_poly.pdbx_strand_id
1 'polypeptide(L)'
;DYSPWYATALQGREFAGNAPQYLDFIQYRLLPYLKESFPLSGEVYTLGYSLGGLAALYYYFELGFAGCISCSGSLWYPGFQDYCREQIEKKLQEKEMRIKDSVYFSLGGKEKNTTDPSMCHIEEDTRWTYEAFQKVAQTTFVHEPGGHMCKVERRLAHGLIWLLSDKKQLPGKRSLRLHQNQN
;
A
#
# COMPACT_ATOMS: atom_id res chain seq x y z
N ASP A 1 15.11 -7.72 5.71
CA ASP A 1 13.65 -7.77 5.57
C ASP A 1 13.11 -6.40 5.12
N TYR A 2 11.80 -6.27 4.95
CA TYR A 2 11.16 -5.05 4.45
C TYR A 2 10.50 -4.21 5.55
N SER A 3 10.84 -4.45 6.83
CA SER A 3 10.28 -3.66 7.93
C SER A 3 10.91 -2.27 7.98
N PRO A 4 10.13 -1.20 8.30
CA PRO A 4 10.62 0.17 8.30
C PRO A 4 11.67 0.46 9.39
N TRP A 5 11.54 -0.20 10.53
CA TRP A 5 12.42 -0.10 11.70
C TRP A 5 12.45 -1.43 12.44
N TYR A 6 13.35 -1.53 13.44
CA TYR A 6 13.38 -2.69 14.31
C TYR A 6 12.12 -2.78 15.17
N ALA A 7 11.54 -3.96 15.23
CA ALA A 7 10.47 -4.28 16.19
C ALA A 7 10.41 -5.79 16.46
N THR A 8 9.82 -6.14 17.59
CA THR A 8 9.48 -7.52 17.95
C THR A 8 7.96 -7.68 17.89
N ALA A 9 7.48 -8.63 17.10
CA ALA A 9 6.06 -8.96 16.95
C ALA A 9 5.91 -10.45 16.61
N LEU A 10 4.71 -10.92 16.28
CA LEU A 10 4.45 -12.29 15.87
C LEU A 10 5.09 -13.33 16.82
N GLN A 11 4.65 -13.30 18.07
CA GLN A 11 5.12 -14.23 19.11
C GLN A 11 6.65 -14.17 19.37
N GLY A 12 7.22 -12.97 19.32
CA GLY A 12 8.64 -12.75 19.60
C GLY A 12 9.56 -12.78 18.39
N ARG A 13 9.01 -12.83 17.17
CA ARG A 13 9.82 -12.69 15.96
C ARG A 13 10.42 -11.28 15.88
N GLU A 14 11.70 -11.21 15.63
CA GLU A 14 12.41 -9.97 15.40
C GLU A 14 12.36 -9.56 13.92
N PHE A 15 12.14 -8.28 13.69
CA PHE A 15 12.20 -7.62 12.39
C PHE A 15 13.33 -6.59 12.43
N ALA A 16 14.26 -6.70 11.50
CA ALA A 16 15.54 -5.97 11.58
C ALA A 16 15.47 -4.49 11.18
N GLY A 17 14.40 -4.04 10.54
CA GLY A 17 14.29 -2.65 10.11
C GLY A 17 15.10 -2.30 8.87
N ASN A 18 15.20 -3.20 7.89
CA ASN A 18 16.08 -3.02 6.73
C ASN A 18 15.44 -2.28 5.54
N ALA A 19 14.19 -1.81 5.66
CA ALA A 19 13.54 -1.06 4.59
C ALA A 19 14.28 0.23 4.20
N PRO A 20 14.88 1.02 5.12
CA PRO A 20 15.68 2.19 4.73
C PRO A 20 16.86 1.87 3.81
N GLN A 21 17.58 0.77 4.05
CA GLN A 21 18.68 0.34 3.18
C GLN A 21 18.19 -0.08 1.80
N TYR A 22 17.01 -0.71 1.74
CA TYR A 22 16.39 -1.05 0.47
C TYR A 22 15.84 0.17 -0.26
N LEU A 23 15.37 1.16 0.47
CA LEU A 23 14.98 2.47 -0.06
C LEU A 23 16.15 3.17 -0.73
N ASP A 24 17.33 3.19 -0.12
CA ASP A 24 18.56 3.74 -0.71
C ASP A 24 18.91 3.03 -2.03
N PHE A 25 18.80 1.70 -2.05
CA PHE A 25 18.98 0.94 -3.29
C PHE A 25 17.97 1.33 -4.37
N ILE A 26 16.68 1.47 -4.02
CA ILE A 26 15.64 1.89 -4.96
C ILE A 26 15.97 3.28 -5.51
N GLN A 27 16.27 4.24 -4.64
CA GLN A 27 16.46 5.64 -4.99
C GLN A 27 17.74 5.89 -5.79
N TYR A 28 18.85 5.32 -5.36
CA TYR A 28 20.17 5.65 -5.89
C TYR A 28 20.73 4.65 -6.89
N ARG A 29 20.11 3.48 -7.04
CA ARG A 29 20.56 2.45 -7.99
C ARG A 29 19.47 2.03 -8.95
N LEU A 30 18.34 1.54 -8.45
CA LEU A 30 17.30 0.95 -9.29
C LEU A 30 16.61 1.98 -10.18
N LEU A 31 16.12 3.08 -9.61
CA LEU A 31 15.39 4.11 -10.37
C LEU A 31 16.27 4.79 -11.44
N PRO A 32 17.53 5.18 -11.15
CA PRO A 32 18.43 5.68 -12.20
C PRO A 32 18.65 4.66 -13.32
N TYR A 33 18.96 3.42 -12.98
CA TYR A 33 19.15 2.34 -13.96
C TYR A 33 17.92 2.14 -14.86
N LEU A 34 16.71 2.12 -14.26
CA LEU A 34 15.47 1.97 -15.03
C LEU A 34 15.24 3.15 -15.97
N LYS A 35 15.52 4.37 -15.51
CA LYS A 35 15.38 5.58 -16.34
C LYS A 35 16.32 5.62 -17.53
N GLU A 36 17.53 5.08 -17.39
CA GLU A 36 18.50 4.98 -18.47
C GLU A 36 18.18 3.84 -19.44
N SER A 37 17.67 2.71 -18.92
CA SER A 37 17.50 1.48 -19.69
C SER A 37 16.14 1.37 -20.40
N PHE A 38 15.14 2.11 -19.96
CA PHE A 38 13.77 1.99 -20.46
C PHE A 38 13.14 3.36 -20.71
N PRO A 39 12.28 3.50 -21.74
CA PRO A 39 11.52 4.72 -21.99
C PRO A 39 10.39 4.86 -20.95
N LEU A 40 10.74 5.23 -19.73
CA LEU A 40 9.76 5.45 -18.66
C LEU A 40 9.16 6.84 -18.76
N SER A 41 7.84 6.93 -18.67
CA SER A 41 7.10 8.18 -18.68
C SER A 41 6.49 8.43 -17.30
N GLY A 42 7.15 9.21 -16.46
CA GLY A 42 6.47 9.92 -15.40
C GLY A 42 6.36 9.20 -14.06
N GLU A 43 5.16 8.82 -13.65
CA GLU A 43 4.84 8.47 -12.27
C GLU A 43 5.32 7.08 -11.86
N VAL A 44 5.82 6.95 -10.64
CA VAL A 44 6.26 5.68 -10.05
C VAL A 44 5.25 5.25 -8.99
N TYR A 45 4.97 3.98 -8.94
CA TYR A 45 4.06 3.34 -7.99
C TYR A 45 4.73 2.15 -7.36
N THR A 46 4.36 1.86 -6.12
CA THR A 46 4.80 0.65 -5.41
C THR A 46 3.65 -0.33 -5.25
N LEU A 47 3.99 -1.61 -5.19
CA LEU A 47 3.01 -2.67 -4.97
C LEU A 47 3.62 -3.70 -4.05
N GLY A 48 2.84 -4.14 -3.06
CA GLY A 48 3.30 -5.16 -2.14
C GLY A 48 2.20 -5.96 -1.47
N TYR A 49 2.61 -7.10 -0.94
CA TYR A 49 1.77 -8.03 -0.19
C TYR A 49 2.34 -8.29 1.20
N SER A 50 1.50 -8.38 2.23
CA SER A 50 1.93 -8.67 3.61
C SER A 50 2.96 -7.63 4.09
N LEU A 51 4.15 -8.04 4.54
CA LEU A 51 5.24 -7.12 4.89
C LEU A 51 5.68 -6.26 3.70
N GLY A 52 5.57 -6.78 2.47
CA GLY A 52 5.78 -5.98 1.25
C GLY A 52 4.70 -4.92 1.04
N GLY A 53 3.46 -5.13 1.50
CA GLY A 53 2.39 -4.14 1.50
C GLY A 53 2.62 -3.00 2.50
N LEU A 54 3.20 -3.32 3.66
CA LEU A 54 3.71 -2.34 4.62
C LEU A 54 4.84 -1.49 3.99
N ALA A 55 5.83 -2.17 3.39
CA ALA A 55 6.96 -1.51 2.73
C ALA A 55 6.52 -0.63 1.55
N ALA A 56 5.50 -1.04 0.80
CA ALA A 56 4.97 -0.25 -0.31
C ALA A 56 4.44 1.12 0.17
N LEU A 57 3.73 1.15 1.31
CA LEU A 57 3.27 2.41 1.93
C LEU A 57 4.44 3.23 2.48
N TYR A 58 5.43 2.58 3.10
CA TYR A 58 6.64 3.24 3.58
C TYR A 58 7.39 3.92 2.43
N TYR A 59 7.66 3.21 1.33
CA TYR A 59 8.35 3.78 0.17
C TYR A 59 7.52 4.84 -0.56
N TYR A 60 6.20 4.74 -0.57
CA TYR A 60 5.32 5.78 -1.09
C TYR A 60 5.55 7.12 -0.36
N PHE A 61 5.63 7.10 0.96
CA PHE A 61 5.88 8.31 1.72
C PHE A 61 7.31 8.83 1.55
N GLU A 62 8.31 7.95 1.73
CA GLU A 62 9.72 8.37 1.75
C GLU A 62 10.24 8.84 0.40
N LEU A 63 9.75 8.28 -0.71
CA LEU A 63 10.19 8.62 -2.07
C LEU A 63 9.21 9.53 -2.82
N GLY A 64 8.09 9.90 -2.22
CA GLY A 64 7.09 10.76 -2.85
C GLY A 64 6.50 10.14 -4.12
N PHE A 65 6.28 8.83 -4.14
CA PHE A 65 5.69 8.13 -5.28
C PHE A 65 4.22 8.56 -5.48
N ALA A 66 3.73 8.41 -6.71
CA ALA A 66 2.39 8.83 -7.10
C ALA A 66 1.27 7.92 -6.55
N GLY A 67 1.64 6.86 -5.85
CA GLY A 67 0.71 6.00 -5.13
C GLY A 67 1.26 4.61 -4.86
N CYS A 68 0.43 3.79 -4.24
CA CYS A 68 0.81 2.43 -3.91
C CYS A 68 -0.38 1.47 -3.85
N ILE A 69 -0.06 0.18 -3.89
CA ILE A 69 -0.98 -0.93 -3.70
C ILE A 69 -0.49 -1.75 -2.52
N SER A 70 -1.25 -1.75 -1.43
CA SER A 70 -1.00 -2.54 -0.23
C SER A 70 -2.04 -3.64 -0.09
N CYS A 71 -1.69 -4.85 -0.49
CA CYS A 71 -2.57 -6.01 -0.37
C CYS A 71 -2.23 -6.80 0.90
N SER A 72 -3.23 -6.99 1.76
CA SER A 72 -3.05 -7.68 3.06
C SER A 72 -1.81 -7.19 3.80
N GLY A 73 -1.57 -5.86 3.77
CA GLY A 73 -0.40 -5.23 4.34
C GLY A 73 -0.30 -5.49 5.84
N SER A 74 0.93 -5.67 6.34
CA SER A 74 1.20 -5.88 7.77
C SER A 74 1.05 -4.56 8.55
N LEU A 75 -0.12 -3.90 8.45
CA LEU A 75 -0.37 -2.56 9.00
C LEU A 75 -0.54 -2.55 10.52
N TRP A 76 -0.61 -3.73 11.13
CA TRP A 76 -0.50 -4.00 12.56
C TRP A 76 0.93 -3.81 13.10
N TYR A 77 1.90 -3.50 12.24
CA TYR A 77 3.31 -3.37 12.60
C TYR A 77 3.51 -2.28 13.67
N PRO A 78 4.28 -2.58 14.75
CA PRO A 78 4.43 -1.65 15.86
C PRO A 78 4.89 -0.25 15.45
N GLY A 79 4.15 0.78 15.83
CA GLY A 79 4.46 2.18 15.51
C GLY A 79 4.03 2.64 14.11
N PHE A 80 3.48 1.76 13.25
CA PHE A 80 3.17 2.13 11.87
C PHE A 80 2.02 3.14 11.76
N GLN A 81 1.02 3.06 12.63
CA GLN A 81 -0.07 4.05 12.66
C GLN A 81 0.43 5.45 13.03
N ASP A 82 1.34 5.56 14.00
CA ASP A 82 1.93 6.84 14.39
C ASP A 82 2.76 7.42 13.26
N TYR A 83 3.60 6.61 12.62
CA TYR A 83 4.32 7.00 11.41
C TYR A 83 3.38 7.49 10.30
N CYS A 84 2.31 6.76 9.98
CA CYS A 84 1.32 7.19 8.99
C CYS A 84 0.68 8.54 9.36
N ARG A 85 0.33 8.74 10.63
CA ARG A 85 -0.24 10.02 11.10
C ARG A 85 0.70 11.17 10.82
N GLU A 86 1.96 11.04 11.20
CA GLU A 86 2.97 12.07 10.97
C GLU A 86 3.16 12.39 9.48
N GLN A 87 3.24 11.35 8.62
CA GLN A 87 3.43 11.55 7.18
C GLN A 87 2.20 12.21 6.52
N ILE A 88 1.00 11.82 6.93
CA ILE A 88 -0.25 12.42 6.46
C ILE A 88 -0.34 13.89 6.89
N GLU A 89 0.01 14.21 8.14
CA GLU A 89 0.06 15.59 8.62
C GLU A 89 1.06 16.44 7.82
N LYS A 90 2.24 15.92 7.51
CA LYS A 90 3.22 16.60 6.64
C LYS A 90 2.63 16.88 5.26
N LYS A 91 2.00 15.88 4.63
CA LYS A 91 1.34 16.07 3.32
C LYS A 91 0.22 17.11 3.36
N LEU A 92 -0.56 17.16 4.42
CA LEU A 92 -1.64 18.16 4.59
C LEU A 92 -1.12 19.60 4.74
N GLN A 93 0.13 19.77 5.15
CA GLN A 93 0.79 21.09 5.28
C GLN A 93 1.39 21.58 3.96
N GLU A 94 1.49 20.75 2.92
CA GLU A 94 1.98 21.16 1.61
C GLU A 94 1.03 22.17 0.96
N LYS A 95 1.56 23.34 0.53
CA LYS A 95 0.78 24.50 0.03
C LYS A 95 -0.04 24.23 -1.25
N GLU A 96 0.29 23.19 -1.99
CA GLU A 96 -0.36 22.83 -3.25
C GLU A 96 -0.92 21.40 -3.22
N MET A 97 -1.54 21.01 -2.13
CA MET A 97 -2.12 19.66 -2.04
C MET A 97 -3.23 19.50 -3.08
N ARG A 98 -2.90 18.82 -4.16
CA ARG A 98 -3.90 18.21 -5.05
C ARG A 98 -3.94 16.73 -4.73
N ILE A 99 -5.13 16.19 -4.47
CA ILE A 99 -5.32 14.73 -4.31
C ILE A 99 -5.11 14.09 -5.69
N LYS A 100 -3.85 13.81 -6.03
CA LYS A 100 -3.42 13.16 -7.28
C LYS A 100 -2.96 11.73 -7.06
N ASP A 101 -2.54 11.43 -5.84
CA ASP A 101 -2.00 10.13 -5.49
C ASP A 101 -3.12 9.10 -5.42
N SER A 102 -2.80 7.86 -5.77
CA SER A 102 -3.76 6.75 -5.77
C SER A 102 -3.27 5.61 -4.88
N VAL A 103 -4.04 5.24 -3.86
CA VAL A 103 -3.66 4.21 -2.88
C VAL A 103 -4.74 3.15 -2.77
N TYR A 104 -4.36 1.90 -3.06
CA TYR A 104 -5.24 0.75 -2.99
C TYR A 104 -4.93 -0.11 -1.77
N PHE A 105 -5.97 -0.48 -1.04
CA PHE A 105 -5.89 -1.42 0.06
C PHE A 105 -6.76 -2.65 -0.22
N SER A 106 -6.28 -3.82 0.14
CA SER A 106 -7.13 -5.01 0.23
C SER A 106 -6.79 -5.88 1.43
N LEU A 107 -7.78 -6.61 1.92
CA LEU A 107 -7.63 -7.55 3.03
C LEU A 107 -8.51 -8.76 2.81
N GLY A 108 -8.03 -9.96 3.13
CA GLY A 108 -8.85 -11.16 3.11
C GLY A 108 -9.84 -11.18 4.27
N GLY A 109 -11.12 -11.39 3.98
CA GLY A 109 -12.19 -11.35 4.99
C GLY A 109 -12.09 -12.36 6.13
N LYS A 110 -11.16 -13.35 6.03
CA LYS A 110 -10.87 -14.30 7.11
C LYS A 110 -9.54 -14.02 7.84
N GLU A 111 -8.81 -12.96 7.49
CA GLU A 111 -7.51 -12.67 8.09
C GLU A 111 -7.62 -12.24 9.56
N LYS A 112 -8.73 -11.63 9.95
CA LYS A 112 -9.04 -11.31 11.35
C LYS A 112 -9.20 -12.55 12.27
N ASN A 113 -9.42 -13.73 11.68
CA ASN A 113 -9.57 -14.98 12.43
C ASN A 113 -8.20 -15.59 12.78
N THR A 114 -7.20 -14.78 13.02
CA THR A 114 -5.87 -15.21 13.46
C THR A 114 -5.84 -15.43 14.98
N THR A 115 -4.99 -16.35 15.41
CA THR A 115 -4.69 -16.58 16.85
C THR A 115 -3.47 -15.78 17.31
N ASP A 116 -2.76 -15.09 16.41
CA ASP A 116 -1.60 -14.27 16.77
C ASP A 116 -2.06 -12.93 17.34
N PRO A 117 -1.68 -12.59 18.58
CA PRO A 117 -2.08 -11.33 19.22
C PRO A 117 -1.62 -10.08 18.46
N SER A 118 -0.50 -10.15 17.75
CA SER A 118 0.00 -9.01 16.95
C SER A 118 -0.85 -8.71 15.74
N MET A 119 -1.63 -9.68 15.27
CA MET A 119 -2.45 -9.58 14.06
C MET A 119 -3.95 -9.54 14.33
N CYS A 120 -4.40 -9.67 15.59
CA CYS A 120 -5.83 -9.75 15.90
C CYS A 120 -6.63 -8.52 15.46
N HIS A 121 -5.98 -7.36 15.35
CA HIS A 121 -6.56 -6.09 14.92
C HIS A 121 -6.26 -5.73 13.46
N ILE A 122 -5.82 -6.69 12.63
CA ILE A 122 -5.39 -6.41 11.24
C ILE A 122 -6.48 -5.71 10.40
N GLU A 123 -7.76 -6.02 10.63
CA GLU A 123 -8.88 -5.38 9.93
C GLU A 123 -9.05 -3.92 10.38
N GLU A 124 -8.98 -3.68 11.68
CA GLU A 124 -9.09 -2.34 12.28
C GLU A 124 -7.90 -1.46 11.86
N ASP A 125 -6.67 -2.00 11.91
CA ASP A 125 -5.46 -1.29 11.49
C ASP A 125 -5.49 -0.94 10.00
N THR A 126 -5.94 -1.87 9.15
CA THR A 126 -6.08 -1.62 7.72
C THR A 126 -7.16 -0.57 7.45
N ARG A 127 -8.29 -0.64 8.12
CA ARG A 127 -9.39 0.32 7.98
C ARG A 127 -8.96 1.71 8.45
N TRP A 128 -8.33 1.80 9.60
CA TRP A 128 -7.81 3.06 10.13
C TRP A 128 -6.84 3.71 9.13
N THR A 129 -5.89 2.92 8.61
CA THR A 129 -4.92 3.42 7.62
C THR A 129 -5.63 3.90 6.36
N TYR A 130 -6.57 3.14 5.82
CA TYR A 130 -7.39 3.53 4.67
C TYR A 130 -8.11 4.86 4.90
N GLU A 131 -8.80 5.02 6.03
CA GLU A 131 -9.53 6.24 6.38
C GLU A 131 -8.59 7.44 6.54
N ALA A 132 -7.42 7.25 7.12
CA ALA A 132 -6.41 8.28 7.25
C ALA A 132 -5.90 8.76 5.87
N PHE A 133 -5.67 7.84 4.94
CA PHE A 133 -5.21 8.15 3.58
C PHE A 133 -6.26 8.87 2.72
N GLN A 134 -7.56 8.76 3.01
CA GLN A 134 -8.61 9.51 2.30
C GLN A 134 -8.42 11.03 2.35
N LYS A 135 -7.65 11.53 3.30
CA LYS A 135 -7.33 12.95 3.45
C LYS A 135 -6.32 13.46 2.43
N VAL A 136 -5.46 12.58 1.88
CA VAL A 136 -4.29 12.96 1.07
C VAL A 136 -4.18 12.21 -0.25
N ALA A 137 -5.01 11.20 -0.50
CA ALA A 137 -4.98 10.38 -1.71
C ALA A 137 -6.37 9.93 -2.11
N GLN A 138 -6.54 9.59 -3.38
CA GLN A 138 -7.67 8.82 -3.87
C GLN A 138 -7.49 7.37 -3.41
N THR A 139 -8.42 6.84 -2.65
CA THR A 139 -8.25 5.54 -2.00
C THR A 139 -9.39 4.58 -2.27
N THR A 140 -9.07 3.30 -2.25
CA THR A 140 -10.08 2.23 -2.22
C THR A 140 -9.66 1.13 -1.25
N PHE A 141 -10.63 0.49 -0.62
CA PHE A 141 -10.43 -0.67 0.24
C PHE A 141 -11.34 -1.81 -0.17
N VAL A 142 -10.75 -2.96 -0.48
CA VAL A 142 -11.46 -4.15 -0.97
C VAL A 142 -11.32 -5.31 0.00
N HIS A 143 -12.45 -5.86 0.43
CA HIS A 143 -12.48 -7.14 1.12
C HIS A 143 -12.44 -8.28 0.11
N GLU A 144 -11.38 -9.07 0.16
CA GLU A 144 -11.17 -10.22 -0.72
C GLU A 144 -11.61 -11.52 -0.02
N PRO A 145 -12.07 -12.53 -0.77
CA PRO A 145 -12.40 -13.82 -0.18
C PRO A 145 -11.18 -14.52 0.42
N GLY A 146 -11.39 -15.22 1.55
CA GLY A 146 -10.40 -16.10 2.16
C GLY A 146 -9.45 -15.44 3.15
N GLY A 147 -8.44 -16.20 3.58
CA GLY A 147 -7.42 -15.79 4.52
C GLY A 147 -6.18 -15.19 3.83
N HIS A 148 -5.12 -14.99 4.62
CA HIS A 148 -3.90 -14.28 4.20
C HIS A 148 -3.27 -14.80 2.92
N MET A 149 -3.14 -16.11 2.74
CA MET A 149 -2.48 -16.70 1.56
C MET A 149 -3.45 -17.06 0.42
N CYS A 150 -4.70 -16.58 0.47
CA CYS A 150 -5.68 -16.93 -0.55
C CYS A 150 -5.62 -15.99 -1.76
N LYS A 151 -5.34 -16.54 -2.95
CA LYS A 151 -5.37 -15.83 -4.24
C LYS A 151 -4.53 -14.54 -4.26
N VAL A 152 -3.31 -14.61 -3.76
CA VAL A 152 -2.38 -13.48 -3.65
C VAL A 152 -2.21 -12.75 -4.98
N GLU A 153 -1.91 -13.49 -6.06
CA GLU A 153 -1.72 -12.96 -7.41
C GLU A 153 -2.96 -12.23 -7.94
N ARG A 154 -4.15 -12.75 -7.64
CA ARG A 154 -5.41 -12.11 -8.02
C ARG A 154 -5.62 -10.78 -7.29
N ARG A 155 -5.31 -10.72 -6.00
CA ARG A 155 -5.45 -9.49 -5.21
C ARG A 155 -4.50 -8.40 -5.71
N LEU A 156 -3.25 -8.77 -6.03
CA LEU A 156 -2.29 -7.87 -6.63
C LEU A 156 -2.76 -7.37 -8.00
N ALA A 157 -3.31 -8.28 -8.83
CA ALA A 157 -3.87 -7.91 -10.13
C ALA A 157 -5.07 -6.96 -10.01
N HIS A 158 -5.97 -7.16 -9.02
CA HIS A 158 -7.08 -6.23 -8.76
C HIS A 158 -6.60 -4.83 -8.43
N GLY A 159 -5.57 -4.71 -7.58
CA GLY A 159 -4.96 -3.42 -7.27
C GLY A 159 -4.36 -2.74 -8.50
N LEU A 160 -3.63 -3.49 -9.33
CA LEU A 160 -3.06 -2.97 -10.60
C LEU A 160 -4.15 -2.52 -11.57
N ILE A 161 -5.21 -3.31 -11.75
CA ILE A 161 -6.33 -2.96 -12.63
C ILE A 161 -6.99 -1.68 -12.13
N TRP A 162 -7.24 -1.57 -10.83
CA TRP A 162 -7.83 -0.37 -10.24
C TRP A 162 -6.95 0.86 -10.50
N LEU A 163 -5.66 0.79 -10.17
CA LEU A 163 -4.72 1.88 -10.37
C LEU A 163 -4.64 2.36 -11.83
N LEU A 164 -4.58 1.42 -12.77
CA LEU A 164 -4.46 1.72 -14.19
C LEU A 164 -5.79 2.18 -14.82
N SER A 165 -6.94 1.79 -14.27
CA SER A 165 -8.26 2.20 -14.75
C SER A 165 -8.59 3.63 -14.36
N ASP A 166 -8.19 4.05 -13.17
CA ASP A 166 -8.41 5.38 -12.65
C ASP A 166 -7.70 6.46 -13.49
N LYS A 167 -6.54 6.14 -14.04
CA LYS A 167 -5.77 7.01 -14.94
C LYS A 167 -6.39 7.20 -16.32
N LYS A 168 -7.27 6.31 -16.77
CA LYS A 168 -8.00 6.45 -18.02
C LYS A 168 -9.17 7.43 -17.91
N GLN A 169 -9.50 7.93 -16.72
CA GLN A 169 -10.63 8.83 -16.50
C GLN A 169 -10.26 10.33 -16.44
N LEU A 170 -9.06 10.72 -16.84
CA LEU A 170 -8.70 12.12 -17.06
C LEU A 170 -8.46 12.35 -18.58
N PRO A 171 -9.27 13.13 -19.32
CA PRO A 171 -10.66 13.59 -19.22
C PRO A 171 -11.60 12.94 -20.25
N GLY A 172 -12.70 12.38 -19.81
CA GLY A 172 -13.76 11.90 -20.73
C GLY A 172 -14.60 10.78 -20.08
N LYS A 173 -15.66 11.17 -19.41
CA LYS A 173 -16.65 10.26 -18.79
C LYS A 173 -17.01 9.05 -19.65
N ARG A 174 -16.82 7.83 -19.14
CA ARG A 174 -17.75 6.70 -19.35
C ARG A 174 -17.61 5.68 -18.23
N SER A 175 -18.67 5.53 -17.46
CA SER A 175 -18.88 4.52 -16.43
C SER A 175 -18.83 3.12 -17.04
N LEU A 176 -17.93 2.27 -16.57
CA LEU A 176 -18.01 0.82 -16.75
C LEU A 176 -18.62 0.22 -15.47
N ARG A 177 -19.89 -0.13 -15.55
CA ARG A 177 -20.53 -0.99 -14.56
C ARG A 177 -19.89 -2.36 -14.66
N LEU A 178 -19.19 -2.78 -13.61
CA LEU A 178 -18.79 -4.17 -13.44
C LEU A 178 -20.06 -5.00 -13.25
N HIS A 179 -20.42 -5.80 -14.23
CA HIS A 179 -21.47 -6.80 -14.09
C HIS A 179 -21.02 -7.84 -13.07
N GLN A 180 -21.72 -7.86 -11.94
CA GLN A 180 -21.74 -9.02 -11.06
C GLN A 180 -22.47 -10.15 -11.82
N ASN A 181 -21.75 -11.09 -12.37
CA ASN A 181 -22.31 -12.37 -12.74
C ASN A 181 -22.17 -13.30 -11.54
N GLN A 182 -23.32 -13.50 -10.87
CA GLN A 182 -23.58 -14.67 -10.05
C GLN A 182 -23.68 -15.87 -11.01
N ASN A 183 -22.86 -16.89 -10.77
CA ASN A 183 -23.18 -18.32 -10.86
C ASN A 183 -22.13 -19.10 -10.07
#